data_5ef7f324613628fce03b4b4b0391e7c6
#
_entry.id   5ef7f324613628fce03b4b4b0391e7c6
#
_cell.length_a   1.000
_cell.length_b   1.000
_cell.length_c   1.000
_cell.angle_alpha   90.00
_cell.angle_beta   90.00
_cell.angle_gamma   90.00
#
_symmetry.space_group_name_H-M   'P 1'
#
loop_
_entity.id
_entity.type
_entity.pdbx_description
1 polymer ?
#
loop_
_entity_poly.entity_id
_entity_poly.type
_entity_poly.pdbx_seq_one_letter_code
_entity_poly.pdbx_strand_id
1 'polypeptide(L)'
;MALDLPTETLHELADGVFVWLLSGGETGVANAGVVVDDDGITVVDTLMVRSQWAPFAAAVTDLGLPVRRCILTHAHIDHVGGTKAFPAAAVYATPATSWALDQPMPLDAYKSFMSAFADEFDDLAEVGTRPVTHEVDGEARLTPRIELLTASGHTSGDLMVLVEDADVCFAGDLCFFGVTPLAFQGDPATWAATLDVLAELAEVIVPGHGPVGGPAEVRDLQAYLLACVDAQGDPARIGPGPWDAWIDRAERDPINVERAALLAAGRDEMPPAMLRAIGLD
;
A
#
# COMPACT_ATOMS: atom_id res chain seq x y z
N MET A 1 11.63 12.84 -9.32
CA MET A 1 12.00 13.55 -8.07
C MET A 1 10.74 13.64 -7.22
N ALA A 2 10.77 13.07 -6.02
CA ALA A 2 9.62 13.03 -5.10
C ALA A 2 9.09 14.46 -4.81
N LEU A 3 7.75 14.56 -4.71
CA LEU A 3 7.09 15.84 -4.41
C LEU A 3 7.06 16.07 -2.90
N ASP A 4 7.52 17.23 -2.45
CA ASP A 4 7.41 17.66 -1.05
C ASP A 4 6.04 18.30 -0.83
N LEU A 5 5.05 17.47 -0.48
CA LEU A 5 3.67 17.89 -0.21
C LEU A 5 3.41 17.85 1.30
N PRO A 6 2.61 18.81 1.85
CA PRO A 6 2.17 18.73 3.24
C PRO A 6 1.37 17.45 3.52
N THR A 7 1.38 17.01 4.77
CA THR A 7 0.64 15.82 5.22
C THR A 7 -0.73 16.19 5.81
N GLU A 8 -1.60 15.20 5.96
CA GLU A 8 -2.93 15.33 6.58
C GLU A 8 -3.84 16.39 5.94
N THR A 9 -3.67 16.59 4.64
CA THR A 9 -4.57 17.40 3.79
C THR A 9 -4.75 16.75 2.42
N LEU A 10 -5.88 17.00 1.75
CA LEU A 10 -6.03 16.61 0.35
C LEU A 10 -5.24 17.54 -0.56
N HIS A 11 -4.28 16.97 -1.30
CA HIS A 11 -3.54 17.67 -2.34
C HIS A 11 -4.01 17.25 -3.70
N GLU A 12 -4.40 18.20 -4.52
CA GLU A 12 -4.76 17.96 -5.91
C GLU A 12 -3.48 17.76 -6.73
N LEU A 13 -3.33 16.56 -7.31
CA LEU A 13 -2.23 16.20 -8.20
C LEU A 13 -2.55 16.55 -9.65
N ALA A 14 -3.82 16.41 -10.03
CA ALA A 14 -4.39 16.75 -11.33
C ALA A 14 -5.88 17.04 -11.15
N ASP A 15 -6.57 17.54 -12.18
CA ASP A 15 -7.99 17.89 -12.11
C ASP A 15 -8.84 16.75 -11.53
N GLY A 16 -9.39 16.95 -10.33
CA GLY A 16 -10.20 15.98 -9.61
C GLY A 16 -9.44 14.74 -9.10
N VAL A 17 -8.11 14.73 -9.08
CA VAL A 17 -7.29 13.63 -8.55
C VAL A 17 -6.48 14.13 -7.36
N PHE A 18 -6.74 13.57 -6.18
CA PHE A 18 -6.15 14.02 -4.94
C PHE A 18 -5.41 12.90 -4.23
N VAL A 19 -4.39 13.28 -3.45
CA VAL A 19 -3.68 12.40 -2.53
C VAL A 19 -3.81 12.93 -1.10
N TRP A 20 -3.90 11.99 -0.14
CA TRP A 20 -3.77 12.22 1.29
C TRP A 20 -2.52 11.52 1.78
N LEU A 21 -1.54 12.27 2.21
CA LEU A 21 -0.28 11.74 2.73
C LEU A 21 -0.29 11.78 4.26
N LEU A 22 0.19 10.71 4.88
CA LEU A 22 0.55 10.69 6.29
C LEU A 22 2.05 10.94 6.45
N SER A 23 2.44 11.50 7.60
CA SER A 23 3.83 11.88 7.88
C SER A 23 4.70 10.66 8.13
N GLY A 24 5.88 10.62 7.54
CA GLY A 24 6.95 9.68 7.81
C GLY A 24 6.93 8.40 6.97
N GLY A 25 5.77 7.81 6.73
CA GLY A 25 5.63 6.56 5.95
C GLY A 25 6.11 5.31 6.67
N GLU A 26 6.27 5.35 8.00
CA GLU A 26 6.61 4.20 8.84
C GLU A 26 5.51 3.12 8.78
N THR A 27 5.73 1.99 9.42
CA THR A 27 4.74 0.91 9.54
C THR A 27 3.41 1.43 10.09
N GLY A 28 2.32 1.18 9.36
CA GLY A 28 0.98 1.63 9.72
C GLY A 28 0.67 3.08 9.38
N VAL A 29 1.54 3.76 8.61
CA VAL A 29 1.38 5.15 8.17
C VAL A 29 1.31 5.21 6.65
N ALA A 30 0.19 4.72 6.11
CA ALA A 30 -0.04 4.62 4.66
C ALA A 30 -0.63 5.90 4.06
N ASN A 31 -0.61 5.99 2.74
CA ASN A 31 -1.27 7.04 1.96
C ASN A 31 -2.65 6.59 1.48
N ALA A 32 -3.48 7.56 1.06
CA ALA A 32 -4.77 7.31 0.43
C ALA A 32 -4.99 8.24 -0.75
N GLY A 33 -5.91 7.87 -1.64
CA GLY A 33 -6.24 8.63 -2.83
C GLY A 33 -7.72 8.96 -2.96
N VAL A 34 -8.01 9.98 -3.76
CA VAL A 34 -9.38 10.37 -4.11
C VAL A 34 -9.44 10.73 -5.58
N VAL A 35 -10.40 10.17 -6.30
CA VAL A 35 -10.70 10.53 -7.69
C VAL A 35 -12.15 10.99 -7.77
N VAL A 36 -12.36 12.18 -8.32
CA VAL A 36 -13.69 12.77 -8.56
C VAL A 36 -14.10 12.46 -9.99
N ASP A 37 -15.21 11.79 -10.13
CA ASP A 37 -15.90 11.50 -11.39
C ASP A 37 -17.25 12.22 -11.49
N ASP A 38 -17.88 12.20 -12.66
CA ASP A 38 -19.20 12.80 -12.90
C ASP A 38 -20.29 12.22 -11.97
N ASP A 39 -20.18 10.96 -11.56
CA ASP A 39 -21.17 10.27 -10.73
C ASP A 39 -20.85 10.29 -9.23
N GLY A 40 -19.69 10.84 -8.84
CA GLY A 40 -19.27 10.96 -7.44
C GLY A 40 -17.80 10.59 -7.23
N ILE A 41 -17.47 10.27 -5.98
CA ILE A 41 -16.10 10.06 -5.52
C ILE A 41 -15.74 8.57 -5.50
N THR A 42 -14.53 8.28 -5.94
CA THR A 42 -13.81 7.02 -5.70
C THR A 42 -12.68 7.29 -4.71
N VAL A 43 -12.65 6.55 -3.60
CA VAL A 43 -11.55 6.55 -2.62
C VAL A 43 -10.64 5.37 -2.91
N VAL A 44 -9.32 5.59 -2.87
CA VAL A 44 -8.29 4.55 -3.01
C VAL A 44 -7.59 4.42 -1.67
N ASP A 45 -7.73 3.27 -1.05
CA ASP A 45 -7.34 2.94 0.32
C ASP A 45 -8.01 3.82 1.38
N THR A 46 -8.01 3.39 2.63
CA THR A 46 -8.83 4.01 3.66
C THR A 46 -8.10 4.23 4.98
N LEU A 47 -6.77 4.06 4.99
CA LEU A 47 -5.92 4.18 6.17
C LEU A 47 -6.25 3.13 7.27
N MET A 48 -5.62 3.23 8.43
CA MET A 48 -5.65 2.19 9.46
C MET A 48 -6.64 2.47 10.59
N VAL A 49 -6.29 3.39 11.46
CA VAL A 49 -6.99 3.68 12.71
C VAL A 49 -7.77 4.97 12.65
N ARG A 50 -8.65 5.17 13.65
CA ARG A 50 -9.58 6.30 13.67
C ARG A 50 -8.90 7.66 13.60
N SER A 51 -7.80 7.85 14.31
CA SER A 51 -7.03 9.10 14.29
C SER A 51 -6.54 9.46 12.88
N GLN A 52 -6.27 8.47 12.04
CA GLN A 52 -5.83 8.65 10.66
C GLN A 52 -7.02 8.81 9.70
N TRP A 53 -7.98 7.87 9.69
CA TRP A 53 -9.04 7.88 8.68
C TRP A 53 -10.16 8.89 8.97
N ALA A 54 -10.40 9.33 10.21
CA ALA A 54 -11.49 10.26 10.48
C ALA A 54 -11.26 11.66 9.87
N PRO A 55 -10.07 12.29 9.99
CA PRO A 55 -9.80 13.55 9.29
C PRO A 55 -9.80 13.38 7.75
N PHE A 56 -9.30 12.27 7.23
CA PHE A 56 -9.38 11.95 5.80
C PHE A 56 -10.83 11.87 5.31
N ALA A 57 -11.68 11.08 5.99
CA ALA A 57 -13.09 10.95 5.64
C ALA A 57 -13.86 12.29 5.74
N ALA A 58 -13.51 13.15 6.69
CA ALA A 58 -14.06 14.51 6.79
C ALA A 58 -13.67 15.36 5.56
N ALA A 59 -12.39 15.35 5.17
CA ALA A 59 -11.90 16.07 4.00
C ALA A 59 -12.55 15.57 2.69
N VAL A 60 -12.75 14.26 2.56
CA VAL A 60 -13.48 13.67 1.41
C VAL A 60 -14.94 14.12 1.39
N THR A 61 -15.59 14.20 2.57
CA THR A 61 -16.97 14.66 2.70
C THR A 61 -17.12 16.14 2.31
N ASP A 62 -16.13 16.97 2.64
CA ASP A 62 -16.11 18.41 2.33
C ASP A 62 -16.02 18.69 0.82
N LEU A 63 -15.66 17.71 -0.01
CA LEU A 63 -15.78 17.82 -1.47
C LEU A 63 -17.24 17.88 -1.95
N GLY A 64 -18.23 17.56 -1.11
CA GLY A 64 -19.65 17.76 -1.34
C GLY A 64 -20.30 16.78 -2.34
N LEU A 65 -19.60 15.71 -2.73
CA LEU A 65 -20.10 14.68 -3.62
C LEU A 65 -20.23 13.33 -2.90
N PRO A 66 -21.14 12.44 -3.33
CA PRO A 66 -21.28 11.12 -2.71
C PRO A 66 -20.09 10.24 -3.01
N VAL A 67 -19.56 9.55 -1.98
CA VAL A 67 -18.57 8.49 -2.17
C VAL A 67 -19.29 7.24 -2.71
N ARG A 68 -18.96 6.86 -3.92
CA ARG A 68 -19.56 5.73 -4.64
C ARG A 68 -18.75 4.46 -4.53
N ARG A 69 -17.42 4.59 -4.46
CA ARG A 69 -16.49 3.47 -4.54
C ARG A 69 -15.37 3.63 -3.52
N CYS A 70 -14.99 2.51 -2.91
CA CYS A 70 -13.71 2.33 -2.24
C CYS A 70 -12.94 1.26 -2.99
N ILE A 71 -11.74 1.55 -3.43
CA ILE A 71 -10.82 0.59 -4.04
C ILE A 71 -9.75 0.29 -3.00
N LEU A 72 -9.54 -0.99 -2.68
CA LEU A 72 -8.53 -1.45 -1.76
C LEU A 72 -7.38 -2.04 -2.57
N THR A 73 -6.20 -1.44 -2.44
CA THR A 73 -5.03 -1.87 -3.21
C THR A 73 -4.57 -3.26 -2.80
N HIS A 74 -4.67 -3.60 -1.51
CA HIS A 74 -4.38 -4.91 -0.94
C HIS A 74 -5.00 -5.03 0.47
N ALA A 75 -4.74 -6.13 1.19
CA ALA A 75 -5.45 -6.47 2.43
C ALA A 75 -4.80 -5.97 3.73
N HIS A 76 -3.65 -5.29 3.68
CA HIS A 76 -3.00 -4.83 4.92
C HIS A 76 -3.84 -3.79 5.63
N ILE A 77 -3.80 -3.84 6.95
CA ILE A 77 -4.74 -3.10 7.82
C ILE A 77 -4.64 -1.59 7.65
N ASP A 78 -3.47 -1.08 7.35
CA ASP A 78 -3.21 0.35 7.15
C ASP A 78 -3.74 0.89 5.80
N HIS A 79 -4.25 0.03 4.95
CA HIS A 79 -4.95 0.40 3.72
C HIS A 79 -6.46 0.20 3.80
N VAL A 80 -6.94 -0.67 4.69
CA VAL A 80 -8.35 -1.11 4.70
C VAL A 80 -9.12 -0.77 5.98
N GLY A 81 -8.42 -0.33 7.05
CA GLY A 81 -8.98 -0.16 8.39
C GLY A 81 -10.11 0.86 8.49
N GLY A 82 -10.10 1.90 7.66
CA GLY A 82 -11.12 2.96 7.62
C GLY A 82 -12.28 2.70 6.65
N THR A 83 -12.40 1.51 6.03
CA THR A 83 -13.42 1.23 5.00
C THR A 83 -14.84 1.52 5.47
N LYS A 84 -15.17 1.32 6.76
CA LYS A 84 -16.50 1.62 7.34
C LYS A 84 -16.83 3.12 7.41
N ALA A 85 -15.85 4.00 7.27
CA ALA A 85 -16.13 5.46 7.16
C ALA A 85 -16.95 5.81 5.91
N PHE A 86 -16.95 4.92 4.89
CA PHE A 86 -17.67 5.12 3.63
C PHE A 86 -18.79 4.07 3.43
N PRO A 87 -19.84 4.05 4.29
CA PRO A 87 -20.78 2.95 4.37
C PRO A 87 -21.65 2.74 3.12
N ALA A 88 -21.82 3.76 2.29
CA ALA A 88 -22.62 3.70 1.06
C ALA A 88 -21.81 3.31 -0.19
N ALA A 89 -20.48 3.28 -0.08
CA ALA A 89 -19.62 2.97 -1.21
C ALA A 89 -19.61 1.48 -1.53
N ALA A 90 -19.55 1.11 -2.81
CA ALA A 90 -19.17 -0.23 -3.23
C ALA A 90 -17.67 -0.44 -2.96
N VAL A 91 -17.28 -1.64 -2.52
CA VAL A 91 -15.89 -1.97 -2.20
C VAL A 91 -15.33 -2.88 -3.28
N TYR A 92 -14.25 -2.44 -3.91
CA TYR A 92 -13.55 -3.14 -4.98
C TYR A 92 -12.18 -3.62 -4.47
N ALA A 93 -11.83 -4.86 -4.75
CA ALA A 93 -10.52 -5.44 -4.45
C ALA A 93 -10.28 -6.69 -5.30
N THR A 94 -9.08 -7.26 -5.23
CA THR A 94 -8.80 -8.56 -5.86
C THR A 94 -9.46 -9.70 -5.07
N PRO A 95 -9.67 -10.90 -5.68
CA PRO A 95 -10.14 -12.08 -4.97
C PRO A 95 -9.25 -12.46 -3.77
N ALA A 96 -7.93 -12.29 -3.88
CA ALA A 96 -7.00 -12.57 -2.79
C ALA A 96 -7.18 -11.61 -1.61
N THR A 97 -7.37 -10.32 -1.87
CA THR A 97 -7.70 -9.32 -0.86
C THR A 97 -9.07 -9.60 -0.23
N SER A 98 -10.08 -9.94 -1.04
CA SER A 98 -11.41 -10.32 -0.57
C SER A 98 -11.34 -11.50 0.42
N TRP A 99 -10.61 -12.55 0.05
CA TRP A 99 -10.40 -13.72 0.92
C TRP A 99 -9.68 -13.36 2.23
N ALA A 100 -8.64 -12.52 2.15
CA ALA A 100 -7.88 -12.10 3.32
C ALA A 100 -8.74 -11.29 4.31
N LEU A 101 -9.61 -10.41 3.81
CA LEU A 101 -10.52 -9.61 4.65
C LEU A 101 -11.63 -10.43 5.31
N ASP A 102 -11.95 -11.61 4.79
CA ASP A 102 -12.90 -12.55 5.40
C ASP A 102 -12.26 -13.35 6.55
N GLN A 103 -10.92 -13.31 6.72
CA GLN A 103 -10.26 -13.99 7.81
C GLN A 103 -10.35 -13.18 9.13
N PRO A 104 -10.27 -13.85 10.30
CA PRO A 104 -10.20 -13.16 11.58
C PRO A 104 -8.99 -12.20 11.64
N MET A 105 -9.25 -10.97 12.06
CA MET A 105 -8.21 -9.95 12.18
C MET A 105 -7.25 -10.29 13.33
N PRO A 106 -5.91 -10.36 13.13
CA PRO A 106 -4.95 -10.72 14.16
C PRO A 106 -4.59 -9.50 15.02
N LEU A 107 -5.55 -8.99 15.82
CA LEU A 107 -5.42 -7.74 16.58
C LEU A 107 -4.21 -7.73 17.51
N ASP A 108 -3.90 -8.85 18.19
CA ASP A 108 -2.76 -8.92 19.10
C ASP A 108 -1.42 -8.75 18.35
N ALA A 109 -1.30 -9.32 17.15
CA ALA A 109 -0.13 -9.13 16.30
C ALA A 109 -0.02 -7.67 15.81
N TYR A 110 -1.14 -7.05 15.45
CA TYR A 110 -1.17 -5.63 15.06
C TYR A 110 -0.76 -4.71 16.22
N LYS A 111 -1.31 -4.93 17.42
CA LYS A 111 -0.92 -4.16 18.63
C LYS A 111 0.56 -4.31 18.96
N SER A 112 1.12 -5.49 18.77
CA SER A 112 2.54 -5.74 18.99
C SER A 112 3.41 -5.04 17.95
N PHE A 113 3.09 -5.21 16.67
CA PHE A 113 3.90 -4.71 15.56
C PHE A 113 3.75 -3.19 15.37
N MET A 114 2.53 -2.65 15.56
CA MET A 114 2.23 -1.22 15.44
C MET A 114 1.89 -0.62 16.80
N SER A 115 2.81 -0.77 17.75
CA SER A 115 2.59 -0.44 19.17
C SER A 115 2.23 1.04 19.42
N ALA A 116 2.61 1.95 18.52
CA ALA A 116 2.22 3.36 18.58
C ALA A 116 0.69 3.56 18.45
N PHE A 117 -0.02 2.61 17.85
CA PHE A 117 -1.46 2.65 17.62
C PHE A 117 -2.23 1.59 18.44
N ALA A 118 -1.55 0.90 19.38
CA ALA A 118 -2.11 -0.27 20.08
C ALA A 118 -3.47 0.01 20.73
N ASP A 119 -3.64 1.16 21.35
CA ASP A 119 -4.89 1.54 22.05
C ASP A 119 -6.06 1.78 21.06
N GLU A 120 -5.77 2.10 19.80
CA GLU A 120 -6.80 2.37 18.78
C GLU A 120 -7.33 1.09 18.12
N PHE A 121 -6.61 -0.02 18.22
CA PHE A 121 -7.07 -1.29 17.64
C PHE A 121 -8.29 -1.88 18.34
N ASP A 122 -8.63 -1.45 19.56
CA ASP A 122 -9.87 -1.83 20.21
C ASP A 122 -11.08 -1.19 19.51
N ASP A 123 -10.95 0.09 19.09
CA ASP A 123 -11.98 0.78 18.27
C ASP A 123 -12.10 0.14 16.87
N LEU A 124 -11.00 -0.34 16.31
CA LEU A 124 -10.97 -0.99 15.01
C LEU A 124 -11.77 -2.30 14.98
N ALA A 125 -11.82 -3.04 16.10
CA ALA A 125 -12.65 -4.25 16.22
C ALA A 125 -14.15 -3.94 16.02
N GLU A 126 -14.62 -2.76 16.41
CA GLU A 126 -16.00 -2.31 16.25
C GLU A 126 -16.24 -1.67 14.86
N VAL A 127 -15.33 -0.81 14.41
CA VAL A 127 -15.42 -0.08 13.13
C VAL A 127 -15.02 -1.00 11.98
N GLY A 128 -13.82 -1.57 12.02
CA GLY A 128 -13.26 -2.62 11.16
C GLY A 128 -13.43 -2.41 9.65
N THR A 129 -13.11 -3.44 8.92
CA THR A 129 -13.26 -3.48 7.46
C THR A 129 -14.70 -3.78 7.04
N ARG A 130 -15.04 -3.43 5.81
CA ARG A 130 -16.28 -3.87 5.15
C ARG A 130 -15.97 -5.00 4.17
N PRO A 131 -16.93 -5.93 3.93
CA PRO A 131 -16.78 -6.94 2.90
C PRO A 131 -16.57 -6.32 1.51
N VAL A 132 -15.75 -6.97 0.70
CA VAL A 132 -15.62 -6.66 -0.72
C VAL A 132 -16.95 -6.95 -1.42
N THR A 133 -17.43 -6.02 -2.24
CA THR A 133 -18.68 -6.16 -2.97
C THR A 133 -18.47 -6.49 -4.45
N HIS A 134 -17.28 -6.16 -4.97
CA HIS A 134 -16.91 -6.39 -6.38
C HIS A 134 -15.46 -6.87 -6.42
N GLU A 135 -15.25 -8.08 -6.86
CA GLU A 135 -13.91 -8.62 -7.10
C GLU A 135 -13.43 -8.23 -8.49
N VAL A 136 -12.15 -7.86 -8.57
CA VAL A 136 -11.44 -7.51 -9.80
C VAL A 136 -10.35 -8.54 -10.04
N ASP A 137 -10.40 -9.20 -11.19
CA ASP A 137 -9.40 -10.18 -11.63
C ASP A 137 -8.93 -9.81 -13.04
N GLY A 138 -7.65 -9.43 -13.16
CA GLY A 138 -7.08 -8.89 -14.39
C GLY A 138 -7.27 -7.38 -14.54
N GLU A 139 -7.58 -6.93 -15.74
CA GLU A 139 -7.79 -5.53 -16.09
C GLU A 139 -9.29 -5.20 -16.13
N ALA A 140 -9.69 -4.06 -15.55
CA ALA A 140 -11.07 -3.63 -15.53
C ALA A 140 -11.21 -2.11 -15.64
N ARG A 141 -11.97 -1.62 -16.61
CA ARG A 141 -12.36 -0.21 -16.70
C ARG A 141 -13.52 0.04 -15.74
N LEU A 142 -13.26 0.76 -14.66
CA LEU A 142 -14.26 1.05 -13.63
C LEU A 142 -15.12 2.26 -13.95
N THR A 143 -14.49 3.33 -14.44
CA THR A 143 -15.12 4.55 -14.94
C THR A 143 -14.43 5.01 -16.22
N PRO A 144 -14.90 6.04 -16.92
CA PRO A 144 -14.16 6.59 -18.07
C PRO A 144 -12.73 7.01 -17.72
N ARG A 145 -12.47 7.38 -16.44
CA ARG A 145 -11.17 7.85 -15.97
C ARG A 145 -10.33 6.75 -15.30
N ILE A 146 -10.98 5.79 -14.63
CA ILE A 146 -10.30 4.83 -13.75
C ILE A 146 -10.19 3.47 -14.41
N GLU A 147 -8.98 2.97 -14.51
CA GLU A 147 -8.65 1.60 -14.85
C GLU A 147 -8.01 0.88 -13.67
N LEU A 148 -8.42 -0.35 -13.44
CA LEU A 148 -7.92 -1.23 -12.38
C LEU A 148 -7.05 -2.30 -13.01
N LEU A 149 -5.85 -2.51 -12.48
CA LEU A 149 -4.86 -3.47 -12.98
C LEU A 149 -4.41 -4.35 -11.81
N THR A 150 -4.73 -5.65 -11.87
CA THR A 150 -4.25 -6.57 -10.85
C THR A 150 -2.77 -6.87 -11.05
N ALA A 151 -2.06 -7.01 -9.94
CA ALA A 151 -0.64 -7.30 -9.91
C ALA A 151 -0.30 -8.23 -8.74
N SER A 152 0.95 -8.63 -8.65
CA SER A 152 1.52 -9.30 -7.49
C SER A 152 2.95 -8.84 -7.28
N GLY A 153 3.37 -8.78 -6.04
CA GLY A 153 4.70 -8.31 -5.68
C GLY A 153 4.80 -8.14 -4.18
N HIS A 154 4.14 -7.15 -3.63
CA HIS A 154 4.04 -6.93 -2.19
C HIS A 154 3.15 -7.99 -1.52
N THR A 155 2.03 -8.31 -2.17
CA THR A 155 1.17 -9.45 -1.84
C THR A 155 0.84 -10.26 -3.11
N SER A 156 0.06 -11.32 -2.96
CA SER A 156 -0.48 -12.08 -4.10
C SER A 156 -1.70 -11.41 -4.75
N GLY A 157 -2.18 -10.32 -4.18
CA GLY A 157 -3.43 -9.67 -4.59
C GLY A 157 -3.35 -8.15 -4.62
N ASP A 158 -2.26 -7.60 -5.15
CA ASP A 158 -2.11 -6.16 -5.30
C ASP A 158 -2.96 -5.62 -6.45
N LEU A 159 -3.47 -4.40 -6.30
CA LEU A 159 -4.31 -3.72 -7.28
C LEU A 159 -3.79 -2.29 -7.49
N MET A 160 -3.44 -1.96 -8.73
CA MET A 160 -3.10 -0.61 -9.15
C MET A 160 -4.34 0.12 -9.65
N VAL A 161 -4.41 1.42 -9.39
CA VAL A 161 -5.49 2.30 -9.85
C VAL A 161 -4.91 3.36 -10.76
N LEU A 162 -5.10 3.20 -12.06
CA LEU A 162 -4.62 4.13 -13.08
C LEU A 162 -5.71 5.15 -13.41
N VAL A 163 -5.36 6.44 -13.36
CA VAL A 163 -6.18 7.56 -13.83
C VAL A 163 -5.51 8.11 -15.09
N GLU A 164 -5.87 7.54 -16.24
CA GLU A 164 -5.16 7.74 -17.52
C GLU A 164 -5.13 9.20 -17.97
N ASP A 165 -6.26 9.90 -17.88
CA ASP A 165 -6.38 11.31 -18.31
C ASP A 165 -5.61 12.29 -17.42
N ALA A 166 -5.19 11.84 -16.23
CA ALA A 166 -4.41 12.59 -15.25
C ALA A 166 -2.94 12.16 -15.21
N ASP A 167 -2.58 11.06 -15.88
CA ASP A 167 -1.24 10.45 -15.84
C ASP A 167 -0.78 10.13 -14.40
N VAL A 168 -1.72 9.62 -13.57
CA VAL A 168 -1.53 9.28 -12.15
C VAL A 168 -1.85 7.81 -11.93
N CYS A 169 -0.95 7.10 -11.22
CA CYS A 169 -1.18 5.73 -10.75
C CYS A 169 -1.07 5.67 -9.23
N PHE A 170 -2.12 5.19 -8.55
CA PHE A 170 -2.05 4.79 -7.15
C PHE A 170 -1.60 3.33 -7.11
N ALA A 171 -0.40 3.10 -6.61
CA ALA A 171 0.27 1.81 -6.66
C ALA A 171 0.12 0.98 -5.38
N GLY A 172 -0.44 1.55 -4.30
CA GLY A 172 -0.40 0.92 -2.98
C GLY A 172 1.02 0.52 -2.60
N ASP A 173 1.15 -0.59 -1.90
CA ASP A 173 2.44 -1.09 -1.41
C ASP A 173 3.29 -1.80 -2.48
N LEU A 174 2.88 -1.76 -3.74
CA LEU A 174 3.83 -1.98 -4.83
C LEU A 174 4.91 -0.89 -4.86
N CYS A 175 4.66 0.28 -4.25
CA CYS A 175 5.61 1.36 -4.15
C CYS A 175 5.80 1.88 -2.72
N PHE A 176 7.08 2.02 -2.34
CA PHE A 176 7.58 2.68 -1.14
C PHE A 176 8.66 3.67 -1.58
N PHE A 177 8.50 4.95 -1.27
CA PHE A 177 9.48 5.96 -1.67
C PHE A 177 10.10 6.64 -0.45
N GLY A 178 11.43 6.60 -0.34
CA GLY A 178 12.15 7.07 0.85
C GLY A 178 11.97 6.19 2.10
N VAL A 179 11.25 5.10 1.96
CA VAL A 179 10.94 4.12 3.01
C VAL A 179 11.33 2.74 2.52
N THR A 180 11.98 1.94 3.35
CA THR A 180 12.32 0.56 3.01
C THR A 180 11.04 -0.27 2.89
N PRO A 181 10.81 -1.01 1.80
CA PRO A 181 9.61 -1.84 1.65
C PRO A 181 9.60 -2.99 2.66
N LEU A 182 8.45 -3.61 2.85
CA LEU A 182 8.28 -4.76 3.73
C LEU A 182 7.75 -5.97 2.94
N ALA A 183 8.62 -6.92 2.61
CA ALA A 183 8.33 -8.01 1.68
C ALA A 183 7.95 -9.35 2.36
N PHE A 184 7.45 -9.34 3.60
CA PHE A 184 7.25 -10.58 4.39
C PHE A 184 6.21 -11.54 3.79
N GLN A 185 5.23 -11.07 3.03
CA GLN A 185 4.23 -11.86 2.31
C GLN A 185 4.46 -11.87 0.79
N GLY A 186 5.28 -10.95 0.30
CA GLY A 186 5.57 -10.80 -1.11
C GLY A 186 6.63 -11.75 -1.64
N ASP A 187 6.93 -11.57 -2.91
CA ASP A 187 8.06 -12.18 -3.60
C ASP A 187 8.92 -11.07 -4.20
N PRO A 188 10.09 -10.74 -3.61
CA PRO A 188 10.94 -9.66 -4.09
C PRO A 188 11.33 -9.76 -5.58
N ALA A 189 11.48 -10.98 -6.12
CA ALA A 189 11.82 -11.17 -7.53
C ALA A 189 10.63 -10.88 -8.45
N THR A 190 9.45 -11.41 -8.14
CA THR A 190 8.20 -11.12 -8.85
C THR A 190 7.85 -9.64 -8.73
N TRP A 191 8.03 -9.06 -7.55
CA TRP A 191 7.78 -7.64 -7.30
C TRP A 191 8.67 -6.75 -8.17
N ALA A 192 9.98 -7.04 -8.23
CA ALA A 192 10.88 -6.31 -9.12
C ALA A 192 10.46 -6.38 -10.60
N ALA A 193 9.92 -7.52 -11.06
CA ALA A 193 9.39 -7.65 -12.41
C ALA A 193 8.09 -6.83 -12.62
N THR A 194 7.20 -6.79 -11.63
CA THR A 194 5.99 -5.94 -11.66
C THR A 194 6.33 -4.47 -11.78
N LEU A 195 7.41 -4.02 -11.11
CA LEU A 195 7.86 -2.63 -11.18
C LEU A 195 8.37 -2.21 -12.56
N ASP A 196 8.78 -3.15 -13.43
CA ASP A 196 9.10 -2.84 -14.83
C ASP A 196 7.87 -2.29 -15.59
N VAL A 197 6.72 -2.92 -15.36
CA VAL A 197 5.46 -2.47 -15.96
C VAL A 197 5.00 -1.16 -15.32
N LEU A 198 4.99 -1.10 -13.98
CA LEU A 198 4.50 0.06 -13.24
C LEU A 198 5.26 1.35 -13.60
N ALA A 199 6.57 1.27 -13.80
CA ALA A 199 7.39 2.43 -14.17
C ALA A 199 7.04 3.04 -15.56
N GLU A 200 6.28 2.34 -16.38
CA GLU A 200 5.85 2.80 -17.70
C GLU A 200 4.37 3.20 -17.74
N LEU A 201 3.63 3.05 -16.61
CA LEU A 201 2.17 3.28 -16.58
C LEU A 201 1.81 4.75 -16.44
N ALA A 202 2.56 5.54 -15.67
CA ALA A 202 2.26 6.94 -15.39
C ALA A 202 3.50 7.72 -14.96
N GLU A 203 3.48 9.04 -15.21
CA GLU A 203 4.54 9.95 -14.75
C GLU A 203 4.44 10.27 -13.25
N VAL A 204 3.23 10.21 -12.67
CA VAL A 204 2.99 10.46 -11.25
C VAL A 204 2.56 9.15 -10.58
N ILE A 205 3.37 8.68 -9.64
CA ILE A 205 3.10 7.47 -8.87
C ILE A 205 2.84 7.84 -7.41
N VAL A 206 1.67 7.45 -6.92
CA VAL A 206 1.31 7.56 -5.50
C VAL A 206 1.64 6.22 -4.84
N PRO A 207 2.67 6.17 -3.97
CA PRO A 207 3.03 4.95 -3.25
C PRO A 207 2.07 4.69 -2.09
N GLY A 208 2.08 3.46 -1.56
CA GLY A 208 1.43 3.18 -0.28
C GLY A 208 2.09 3.92 0.89
N HIS A 209 3.41 4.07 0.86
CA HIS A 209 4.17 4.75 1.89
C HIS A 209 5.20 5.73 1.31
N GLY A 210 5.35 6.87 2.00
CA GLY A 210 6.29 7.93 1.63
C GLY A 210 5.72 8.96 0.66
N PRO A 211 6.56 9.85 0.11
CA PRO A 211 6.12 10.94 -0.75
C PRO A 211 5.67 10.48 -2.14
N VAL A 212 4.86 11.27 -2.83
CA VAL A 212 4.54 11.05 -4.25
C VAL A 212 5.82 11.13 -5.07
N GLY A 213 5.98 10.21 -6.02
CA GLY A 213 7.15 10.13 -6.89
C GLY A 213 6.77 9.82 -8.33
N GLY A 214 7.66 9.12 -9.03
CA GLY A 214 7.47 8.73 -10.42
C GLY A 214 8.38 7.57 -10.84
N PRO A 215 8.60 7.37 -12.15
CA PRO A 215 9.38 6.24 -12.66
C PRO A 215 10.79 6.09 -12.06
N ALA A 216 11.44 7.20 -11.70
CA ALA A 216 12.78 7.14 -11.12
C ALA A 216 12.79 6.46 -9.74
N GLU A 217 11.85 6.83 -8.87
CA GLU A 217 11.69 6.25 -7.53
C GLU A 217 11.25 4.77 -7.62
N VAL A 218 10.43 4.42 -8.63
CA VAL A 218 10.08 3.01 -8.92
C VAL A 218 11.32 2.20 -9.30
N ARG A 219 12.21 2.74 -10.13
CA ARG A 219 13.47 2.07 -10.51
C ARG A 219 14.43 1.91 -9.34
N ASP A 220 14.49 2.89 -8.43
CA ASP A 220 15.28 2.77 -7.20
C ASP A 220 14.77 1.64 -6.30
N LEU A 221 13.45 1.52 -6.15
CA LEU A 221 12.81 0.43 -5.41
C LEU A 221 13.07 -0.93 -6.07
N GLN A 222 12.94 -1.01 -7.39
CA GLN A 222 13.26 -2.21 -8.16
C GLN A 222 14.70 -2.67 -7.91
N ALA A 223 15.66 -1.75 -8.00
CA ALA A 223 17.07 -2.05 -7.77
C ALA A 223 17.34 -2.55 -6.35
N TYR A 224 16.65 -2.00 -5.34
CA TYR A 224 16.70 -2.47 -3.97
C TYR A 224 16.19 -3.92 -3.82
N LEU A 225 15.03 -4.23 -4.41
CA LEU A 225 14.46 -5.58 -4.34
C LEU A 225 15.38 -6.62 -4.99
N LEU A 226 15.97 -6.27 -6.13
CA LEU A 226 16.99 -7.12 -6.79
C LEU A 226 18.23 -7.30 -5.92
N ALA A 227 18.68 -6.24 -5.21
CA ALA A 227 19.80 -6.36 -4.27
C ALA A 227 19.44 -7.28 -3.08
N CYS A 228 18.19 -7.30 -2.62
CA CYS A 228 17.73 -8.26 -1.59
C CYS A 228 17.78 -9.71 -2.11
N VAL A 229 17.37 -9.94 -3.37
CA VAL A 229 17.48 -11.27 -4.02
C VAL A 229 18.94 -11.71 -4.12
N ASP A 230 19.83 -10.84 -4.58
CA ASP A 230 21.25 -11.11 -4.77
C ASP A 230 22.00 -11.28 -3.44
N ALA A 231 21.45 -10.78 -2.34
CA ALA A 231 22.03 -10.92 -1.00
C ALA A 231 22.01 -12.35 -0.46
N GLN A 232 21.17 -13.25 -1.00
CA GLN A 232 21.12 -14.68 -0.67
C GLN A 232 21.02 -14.97 0.84
N GLY A 233 20.18 -14.24 1.56
CA GLY A 233 19.94 -14.44 2.99
C GLY A 233 20.86 -13.65 3.93
N ASP A 234 21.82 -12.89 3.41
CA ASP A 234 22.75 -12.08 4.21
C ASP A 234 22.52 -10.57 3.97
N PRO A 235 21.86 -9.85 4.91
CA PRO A 235 21.60 -8.41 4.75
C PRO A 235 22.87 -7.56 4.57
N ALA A 236 24.02 -8.01 5.08
CA ALA A 236 25.28 -7.27 4.93
C ALA A 236 25.77 -7.24 3.45
N ARG A 237 25.17 -8.04 2.59
CA ARG A 237 25.48 -8.09 1.16
C ARG A 237 24.65 -7.10 0.32
N ILE A 238 23.65 -6.42 0.90
CA ILE A 238 22.99 -5.30 0.23
C ILE A 238 24.04 -4.18 0.10
N GLY A 239 24.46 -3.91 -1.12
CA GLY A 239 25.44 -2.86 -1.42
C GLY A 239 24.84 -1.46 -1.20
N PRO A 240 25.66 -0.41 -1.32
CA PRO A 240 25.20 0.97 -1.26
C PRO A 240 24.33 1.31 -2.47
N GLY A 241 23.36 2.20 -2.26
CA GLY A 241 22.45 2.63 -3.31
C GLY A 241 21.55 3.79 -2.87
N PRO A 242 20.57 4.19 -3.71
CA PRO A 242 19.59 5.22 -3.36
C PRO A 242 18.89 4.98 -2.02
N TRP A 243 18.74 3.73 -1.65
CA TRP A 243 18.14 3.26 -0.40
C TRP A 243 18.96 3.55 0.86
N ASP A 244 20.20 4.03 0.78
CA ASP A 244 21.03 4.32 1.97
C ASP A 244 20.41 5.39 2.88
N ALA A 245 19.56 6.25 2.33
CA ALA A 245 18.83 7.28 3.07
C ALA A 245 17.41 6.87 3.48
N TRP A 246 16.94 5.67 3.11
CA TRP A 246 15.58 5.23 3.45
C TRP A 246 15.45 4.88 4.93
N ILE A 247 14.28 5.17 5.50
CA ILE A 247 13.97 4.80 6.88
C ILE A 247 13.71 3.29 7.02
N ASP A 248 13.78 2.78 8.24
CA ASP A 248 13.47 1.41 8.67
C ASP A 248 14.37 0.30 8.09
N ARG A 249 15.50 0.62 7.47
CA ARG A 249 16.40 -0.36 6.87
C ARG A 249 16.89 -1.42 7.85
N ALA A 250 17.25 -1.02 9.06
CA ALA A 250 17.81 -1.92 10.07
C ALA A 250 16.84 -3.06 10.45
N GLU A 251 15.55 -2.79 10.41
CA GLU A 251 14.50 -3.76 10.71
C GLU A 251 14.06 -4.55 9.46
N ARG A 252 13.93 -3.85 8.32
CA ARG A 252 13.30 -4.41 7.12
C ARG A 252 14.27 -5.12 6.18
N ASP A 253 15.55 -4.68 6.11
CA ASP A 253 16.56 -5.37 5.28
C ASP A 253 16.67 -6.88 5.63
N PRO A 254 16.76 -7.29 6.91
CA PRO A 254 16.76 -8.72 7.25
C PRO A 254 15.52 -9.47 6.80
N ILE A 255 14.33 -8.87 6.96
CA ILE A 255 13.05 -9.47 6.57
C ILE A 255 13.03 -9.73 5.06
N ASN A 256 13.37 -8.71 4.27
CA ASN A 256 13.31 -8.76 2.81
C ASN A 256 14.32 -9.75 2.23
N VAL A 257 15.54 -9.78 2.77
CA VAL A 257 16.60 -10.69 2.33
C VAL A 257 16.31 -12.13 2.73
N GLU A 258 15.83 -12.38 3.96
CA GLU A 258 15.42 -13.71 4.40
C GLU A 258 14.24 -14.22 3.57
N ARG A 259 13.25 -13.36 3.25
CA ARG A 259 12.10 -13.72 2.38
C ARG A 259 12.56 -14.15 0.99
N ALA A 260 13.42 -13.38 0.35
CA ALA A 260 13.98 -13.71 -0.96
C ALA A 260 14.72 -15.05 -0.94
N ALA A 261 15.53 -15.31 0.09
CA ALA A 261 16.28 -16.56 0.24
C ALA A 261 15.37 -17.77 0.49
N LEU A 262 14.31 -17.62 1.30
CA LEU A 262 13.32 -18.67 1.54
C LEU A 262 12.63 -19.08 0.24
N LEU A 263 12.15 -18.11 -0.53
CA LEU A 263 11.48 -18.37 -1.81
C LEU A 263 12.44 -19.02 -2.84
N ALA A 264 13.68 -18.55 -2.91
CA ALA A 264 14.70 -19.16 -3.77
C ALA A 264 14.98 -20.62 -3.40
N ALA A 265 14.78 -21.00 -2.12
CA ALA A 265 14.87 -22.39 -1.64
C ALA A 265 13.56 -23.19 -1.80
N GLY A 266 12.52 -22.62 -2.45
CA GLY A 266 11.21 -23.24 -2.61
C GLY A 266 10.37 -23.29 -1.32
N ARG A 267 10.66 -22.42 -0.36
CA ARG A 267 9.99 -22.33 0.94
C ARG A 267 9.15 -21.05 0.99
N ASP A 268 7.84 -21.20 1.00
CA ASP A 268 6.89 -20.08 1.18
C ASP A 268 6.52 -19.95 2.66
N GLU A 269 7.45 -19.43 3.44
CA GLU A 269 7.33 -19.29 4.88
C GLU A 269 7.56 -17.83 5.31
N MET A 270 7.02 -17.48 6.48
CA MET A 270 7.28 -16.19 7.12
C MET A 270 8.79 -16.07 7.45
N PRO A 271 9.47 -14.98 7.06
CA PRO A 271 10.87 -14.77 7.43
C PRO A 271 11.07 -14.80 8.96
N PRO A 272 12.12 -15.48 9.46
CA PRO A 272 12.43 -15.46 10.89
C PRO A 272 12.59 -14.06 11.47
N ALA A 273 13.16 -13.11 10.72
CA ALA A 273 13.23 -11.71 11.14
C ALA A 273 11.85 -11.08 11.35
N MET A 274 10.85 -11.43 10.53
CA MET A 274 9.48 -10.96 10.73
C MET A 274 8.84 -11.61 11.94
N LEU A 275 9.03 -12.91 12.18
CA LEU A 275 8.53 -13.58 13.38
C LEU A 275 9.07 -12.91 14.66
N ARG A 276 10.36 -12.56 14.69
CA ARG A 276 10.95 -11.79 15.80
C ARG A 276 10.30 -10.41 15.95
N ALA A 277 10.05 -9.70 14.85
CA ALA A 277 9.45 -8.36 14.89
C ALA A 277 8.04 -8.36 15.48
N ILE A 278 7.28 -9.44 15.27
CA ILE A 278 5.91 -9.60 15.81
C ILE A 278 5.85 -10.42 17.11
N GLY A 279 7.02 -10.81 17.68
CA GLY A 279 7.09 -11.52 18.96
C GLY A 279 6.66 -12.98 18.93
N LEU A 280 6.82 -13.69 17.80
CA LEU A 280 6.42 -15.08 17.57
C LEU A 280 7.61 -16.04 17.37
N ASP A 281 8.83 -15.72 17.78
CA ASP A 281 10.04 -16.56 17.71
C ASP A 281 10.28 -17.42 18.96
#